data_8854bcb9977ed120de298449856f3127
#
_entry.id   8854bcb9977ed120de298449856f3127
#
_cell.length_a   1.000
_cell.length_b   1.000
_cell.length_c   1.000
_cell.angle_alpha   90.00
_cell.angle_beta   90.00
_cell.angle_gamma   90.00
#
_symmetry.space_group_name_H-M   'P 1'
#
loop_
_entity.id
_entity.type
_entity.pdbx_description
1 polymer ?
#
loop_
_entity_poly.entity_id
_entity_poly.type
_entity_poly.pdbx_seq_one_letter_code
_entity_poly.pdbx_strand_id
1 'polypeptide(L)'
;QKYSLKNLHEESDLFFDWYLKICSKNLNISRIKKIFKEELNKIYKSLYFKNNTFVHRDFHASNIMINKQFLGLIDSQDAIVGNPLYDVASLIDDVRVKLPNNLQSELLKFYHSTSKFKNEKYQNLKNDYDILSVQRNLKILGIFVRLFKRDNKSTYLKYLPHTWSLIDRRLKNPIFKNLNFLFKKHLKLKLLKKIKSL
;
A
#
# COMPACT_ATOMS: atom_id res chain seq x y z
N GLN A 1 20.59 1.85 -2.43
CA GLN A 1 19.72 2.35 -3.51
C GLN A 1 18.64 3.26 -2.93
N LYS A 2 18.21 4.32 -3.66
CA LYS A 2 17.10 5.19 -3.24
C LYS A 2 15.78 4.72 -3.88
N TYR A 3 14.71 4.76 -3.09
CA TYR A 3 13.36 4.48 -3.55
C TYR A 3 12.87 5.62 -4.45
N SER A 4 12.73 5.34 -5.72
CA SER A 4 12.43 6.34 -6.74
C SER A 4 10.94 6.35 -7.12
N LEU A 5 10.52 7.40 -7.82
CA LEU A 5 9.20 7.47 -8.45
C LEU A 5 8.96 6.25 -9.39
N LYS A 6 10.01 5.80 -10.07
CA LYS A 6 9.97 4.59 -10.91
C LYS A 6 9.60 3.35 -10.09
N ASN A 7 10.22 3.15 -8.92
CA ASN A 7 9.92 2.02 -8.04
C ASN A 7 8.46 2.05 -7.55
N LEU A 8 7.93 3.25 -7.17
CA LEU A 8 6.52 3.40 -6.78
C LEU A 8 5.57 2.95 -7.89
N HIS A 9 5.88 3.31 -9.15
CA HIS A 9 5.09 2.89 -10.30
C HIS A 9 5.23 1.41 -10.60
N GLU A 10 6.44 0.86 -10.63
CA GLU A 10 6.67 -0.57 -10.87
C GLU A 10 5.94 -1.45 -9.86
N GLU A 11 5.93 -1.05 -8.61
CA GLU A 11 5.20 -1.77 -7.57
C GLU A 11 3.67 -1.67 -7.75
N SER A 12 3.12 -0.48 -8.00
CA SER A 12 1.68 -0.33 -8.23
C SER A 12 1.21 -0.92 -9.56
N ASP A 13 2.11 -1.05 -10.55
CA ASP A 13 1.81 -1.71 -11.83
C ASP A 13 1.38 -3.16 -11.66
N LEU A 14 1.83 -3.85 -10.61
CA LEU A 14 1.42 -5.22 -10.29
C LEU A 14 -0.10 -5.36 -10.13
N PHE A 15 -0.78 -4.31 -9.64
CA PHE A 15 -2.24 -4.27 -9.56
C PHE A 15 -2.88 -4.43 -10.96
N PHE A 16 -2.41 -3.69 -11.94
CA PHE A 16 -2.95 -3.73 -13.29
C PHE A 16 -2.56 -5.02 -14.01
N ASP A 17 -1.30 -5.44 -13.85
CA ASP A 17 -0.73 -6.56 -14.60
C ASP A 17 -1.21 -7.92 -14.11
N TRP A 18 -1.60 -8.03 -12.85
CA TRP A 18 -2.03 -9.29 -12.24
C TRP A 18 -3.47 -9.24 -11.74
N TYR A 19 -3.76 -8.35 -10.77
CA TYR A 19 -5.08 -8.34 -10.13
C TYR A 19 -6.18 -7.95 -11.12
N LEU A 20 -6.01 -6.88 -11.86
CA LEU A 20 -7.05 -6.37 -12.74
C LEU A 20 -7.32 -7.29 -13.93
N LYS A 21 -6.29 -7.95 -14.47
CA LYS A 21 -6.43 -8.93 -15.57
C LYS A 21 -7.35 -10.11 -15.22
N ILE A 22 -7.33 -10.54 -13.96
CA ILE A 22 -8.17 -11.66 -13.52
C ILE A 22 -9.58 -11.20 -13.21
N CYS A 23 -9.72 -10.03 -12.59
CA CYS A 23 -11.02 -9.54 -12.15
C CYS A 23 -11.94 -9.11 -13.29
N SER A 24 -11.40 -8.84 -14.48
CA SER A 24 -12.22 -8.37 -15.61
C SER A 24 -11.60 -8.71 -16.95
N LYS A 25 -12.16 -9.72 -17.60
CA LYS A 25 -11.77 -10.13 -18.97
C LYS A 25 -12.12 -9.08 -20.06
N ASN A 26 -13.07 -8.18 -19.76
CA ASN A 26 -13.61 -7.23 -20.73
C ASN A 26 -13.04 -5.80 -20.62
N LEU A 27 -12.05 -5.57 -19.78
CA LEU A 27 -11.44 -4.26 -19.62
C LEU A 27 -10.23 -4.08 -20.55
N ASN A 28 -10.16 -2.93 -21.21
CA ASN A 28 -8.91 -2.52 -21.85
C ASN A 28 -7.89 -2.09 -20.78
N ILE A 29 -7.13 -3.07 -20.30
CA ILE A 29 -6.19 -2.90 -19.17
C ILE A 29 -5.11 -1.85 -19.51
N SER A 30 -4.60 -1.85 -20.74
CA SER A 30 -3.54 -0.91 -21.15
C SER A 30 -4.03 0.54 -21.07
N ARG A 31 -5.24 0.82 -21.55
CA ARG A 31 -5.86 2.15 -21.47
C ARG A 31 -6.10 2.56 -20.02
N ILE A 32 -6.66 1.66 -19.20
CA ILE A 32 -6.93 1.93 -17.78
C ILE A 32 -5.63 2.19 -17.05
N LYS A 33 -4.61 1.34 -17.23
CA LYS A 33 -3.30 1.50 -16.62
C LYS A 33 -2.70 2.88 -16.92
N LYS A 34 -2.77 3.34 -18.18
CA LYS A 34 -2.27 4.65 -18.58
C LYS A 34 -2.95 5.78 -17.80
N ILE A 35 -4.29 5.80 -17.78
CA ILE A 35 -5.08 6.84 -17.08
C ILE A 35 -4.75 6.85 -15.58
N PHE A 36 -4.69 5.68 -14.95
CA PHE A 36 -4.38 5.58 -13.53
C PHE A 36 -2.93 5.98 -13.23
N LYS A 37 -1.96 5.63 -14.09
CA LYS A 37 -0.55 6.03 -13.90
C LYS A 37 -0.37 7.54 -13.96
N GLU A 38 -1.08 8.23 -14.82
CA GLU A 38 -1.04 9.70 -14.88
C GLU A 38 -1.50 10.32 -13.56
N GLU A 39 -2.57 9.82 -12.96
CA GLU A 39 -3.06 10.32 -11.68
C GLU A 39 -2.16 9.88 -10.50
N LEU A 40 -1.74 8.62 -10.46
CA LEU A 40 -0.80 8.12 -9.46
C LEU A 40 0.53 8.90 -9.51
N ASN A 41 0.99 9.29 -10.69
CA ASN A 41 2.20 10.10 -10.83
C ASN A 41 2.08 11.47 -10.15
N LYS A 42 0.92 12.12 -10.26
CA LYS A 42 0.67 13.40 -9.55
C LYS A 42 0.69 13.17 -8.03
N ILE A 43 0.01 12.12 -7.58
CA ILE A 43 -0.08 11.78 -6.16
C ILE A 43 1.31 11.44 -5.59
N TYR A 44 2.11 10.62 -6.29
CA TYR A 44 3.46 10.26 -5.82
C TYR A 44 4.42 11.46 -5.81
N LYS A 45 4.27 12.40 -6.74
CA LYS A 45 5.04 13.65 -6.74
C LYS A 45 4.66 14.60 -5.62
N SER A 46 3.49 14.43 -5.01
CA SER A 46 3.03 15.25 -3.88
C SER A 46 3.51 14.74 -2.52
N LEU A 47 4.27 13.63 -2.46
CA LEU A 47 4.91 13.18 -1.22
C LEU A 47 5.78 14.29 -0.63
N TYR A 48 5.52 14.60 0.63
CA TYR A 48 6.16 15.71 1.35
C TYR A 48 7.55 15.35 1.89
N PHE A 49 7.67 14.17 2.51
CA PHE A 49 8.94 13.76 3.12
C PHE A 49 9.91 13.20 2.08
N LYS A 50 11.18 13.60 2.23
CA LYS A 50 12.27 13.15 1.34
C LYS A 50 12.62 11.68 1.57
N ASN A 51 13.10 11.02 0.52
CA ASN A 51 13.67 9.67 0.59
C ASN A 51 15.08 9.71 1.20
N ASN A 52 15.18 9.78 2.52
CA ASN A 52 16.42 9.89 3.27
C ASN A 52 16.46 9.04 4.55
N THR A 53 15.51 8.10 4.67
CA THR A 53 15.40 7.21 5.84
C THR A 53 15.59 5.77 5.38
N PHE A 54 16.20 4.92 6.22
CA PHE A 54 16.20 3.48 6.00
C PHE A 54 14.76 2.96 5.92
N VAL A 55 14.44 2.20 4.90
CA VAL A 55 13.15 1.56 4.67
C VAL A 55 13.37 0.08 4.43
N HIS A 56 12.82 -0.73 5.28
CA HIS A 56 12.90 -2.19 5.23
C HIS A 56 12.10 -2.79 4.06
N ARG A 57 11.02 -2.15 3.65
CA ARG A 57 10.02 -2.53 2.62
C ARG A 57 9.08 -3.66 3.02
N ASP A 58 9.53 -4.61 3.82
CA ASP A 58 8.72 -5.71 4.35
C ASP A 58 8.61 -5.66 5.87
N PHE A 59 8.41 -4.42 6.41
CA PHE A 59 8.24 -4.15 7.83
C PHE A 59 6.80 -4.49 8.27
N HIS A 60 6.56 -5.76 8.54
CA HIS A 60 5.28 -6.29 8.98
C HIS A 60 5.46 -7.30 10.12
N ALA A 61 4.36 -7.63 10.82
CA ALA A 61 4.40 -8.42 12.04
C ALA A 61 5.17 -9.75 11.91
N SER A 62 5.07 -10.43 10.75
CA SER A 62 5.75 -11.72 10.54
C SER A 62 7.28 -11.61 10.44
N ASN A 63 7.83 -10.42 10.22
CA ASN A 63 9.28 -10.18 10.15
C ASN A 63 9.83 -9.54 11.42
N ILE A 64 9.00 -9.40 12.46
CA ILE A 64 9.39 -8.90 13.77
C ILE A 64 9.48 -10.08 14.73
N MET A 65 10.68 -10.36 15.19
CA MET A 65 10.96 -11.42 16.19
C MET A 65 11.00 -10.80 17.57
N ILE A 66 10.29 -11.41 18.51
CA ILE A 66 10.27 -10.98 19.91
C ILE A 66 11.08 -12.01 20.73
N ASN A 67 12.17 -11.58 21.31
CA ASN A 67 12.86 -12.30 22.37
C ASN A 67 12.73 -11.49 23.67
N LYS A 68 12.69 -12.13 24.83
CA LYS A 68 12.35 -11.58 26.16
C LYS A 68 12.78 -10.13 26.43
N GLN A 69 13.86 -9.65 25.82
CA GLN A 69 14.44 -8.31 26.03
C GLN A 69 14.69 -7.52 24.72
N PHE A 70 14.54 -8.15 23.54
CA PHE A 70 14.91 -7.52 22.28
C PHE A 70 13.86 -7.75 21.21
N LEU A 71 13.69 -6.73 20.37
CA LEU A 71 12.99 -6.86 19.09
C LEU A 71 14.04 -7.08 17.99
N GLY A 72 13.95 -8.22 17.33
CA GLY A 72 14.75 -8.53 16.15
C GLY A 72 13.96 -8.26 14.88
N LEU A 73 14.61 -7.78 13.86
CA LEU A 73 14.03 -7.59 12.53
C LEU A 73 14.78 -8.48 11.54
N ILE A 74 14.04 -9.28 10.78
CA ILE A 74 14.58 -10.20 9.77
C ILE A 74 14.12 -9.78 8.37
N ASP A 75 14.74 -10.37 7.34
CA ASP A 75 14.35 -10.19 5.93
C ASP A 75 14.62 -8.77 5.38
N SER A 76 15.78 -8.19 5.75
CA SER A 76 16.18 -6.82 5.41
C SER A 76 16.96 -6.69 4.09
N GLN A 77 17.12 -7.77 3.30
CA GLN A 77 17.95 -7.75 2.08
C GLN A 77 17.42 -6.83 0.99
N ASP A 78 16.11 -6.53 0.99
CA ASP A 78 15.48 -5.62 0.04
C ASP A 78 15.38 -4.17 0.54
N ALA A 79 16.06 -3.87 1.66
CA ALA A 79 16.04 -2.54 2.26
C ALA A 79 16.67 -1.47 1.36
N ILE A 80 16.11 -0.28 1.43
CA ILE A 80 16.53 0.88 0.62
C ILE A 80 16.46 2.17 1.44
N VAL A 81 16.91 3.28 0.85
CA VAL A 81 16.69 4.62 1.40
C VAL A 81 15.42 5.21 0.78
N GLY A 82 14.41 5.48 1.60
CA GLY A 82 13.08 5.89 1.16
C GLY A 82 12.37 6.87 2.09
N ASN A 83 11.07 7.06 1.84
CA ASN A 83 10.19 7.87 2.66
C ASN A 83 9.92 7.17 4.01
N PRO A 84 10.07 7.87 5.14
CA PRO A 84 9.91 7.28 6.49
C PRO A 84 8.54 6.65 6.76
N LEU A 85 7.50 7.08 6.03
CA LEU A 85 6.14 6.56 6.24
C LEU A 85 5.87 5.23 5.51
N TYR A 86 6.80 4.73 4.68
CA TYR A 86 6.61 3.46 3.99
C TYR A 86 6.48 2.29 4.96
N ASP A 87 7.44 2.16 5.88
CA ASP A 87 7.43 1.07 6.87
C ASP A 87 6.36 1.27 7.94
N VAL A 88 6.04 2.52 8.29
CA VAL A 88 4.91 2.84 9.17
C VAL A 88 3.58 2.36 8.55
N ALA A 89 3.38 2.62 7.26
CA ALA A 89 2.22 2.11 6.52
C ALA A 89 2.24 0.58 6.40
N SER A 90 3.43 -0.01 6.23
CA SER A 90 3.60 -1.47 6.17
C SER A 90 3.16 -2.17 7.45
N LEU A 91 3.48 -1.60 8.60
CA LEU A 91 3.17 -2.16 9.91
C LEU A 91 1.71 -1.91 10.32
N ILE A 92 1.25 -0.66 10.23
CA ILE A 92 -0.12 -0.29 10.68
C ILE A 92 -1.19 -0.89 9.76
N ASP A 93 -0.94 -0.92 8.45
CA ASP A 93 -1.84 -1.50 7.44
C ASP A 93 -1.37 -2.92 7.01
N ASP A 94 -0.80 -3.69 7.93
CA ASP A 94 -0.47 -5.10 7.64
C ASP A 94 -1.76 -5.86 7.32
N VAL A 95 -1.83 -6.36 6.09
CA VAL A 95 -3.01 -7.07 5.58
C VAL A 95 -3.31 -8.40 6.28
N ARG A 96 -2.33 -8.93 7.01
CA ARG A 96 -2.43 -10.17 7.79
C ARG A 96 -3.03 -9.93 9.18
N VAL A 97 -2.92 -8.68 9.68
CA VAL A 97 -3.35 -8.28 11.02
C VAL A 97 -4.42 -7.21 10.93
N LYS A 98 -5.64 -7.53 11.33
CA LYS A 98 -6.76 -6.57 11.33
C LYS A 98 -6.72 -5.71 12.59
N LEU A 99 -6.07 -4.57 12.51
CA LEU A 99 -6.11 -3.57 13.57
C LEU A 99 -7.44 -2.79 13.54
N PRO A 100 -8.05 -2.50 14.71
CA PRO A 100 -9.17 -1.57 14.83
C PRO A 100 -8.82 -0.19 14.26
N ASN A 101 -9.82 0.51 13.72
CA ASN A 101 -9.62 1.81 13.05
C ASN A 101 -9.08 2.90 13.99
N ASN A 102 -9.60 2.92 15.24
CA ASN A 102 -9.13 3.83 16.29
C ASN A 102 -7.65 3.58 16.58
N LEU A 103 -7.25 2.31 16.78
CA LEU A 103 -5.87 1.94 17.06
C LEU A 103 -4.91 2.35 15.93
N GLN A 104 -5.31 2.14 14.66
CA GLN A 104 -4.49 2.61 13.54
C GLN A 104 -4.25 4.13 13.58
N SER A 105 -5.29 4.90 13.93
CA SER A 105 -5.19 6.35 14.06
C SER A 105 -4.33 6.78 15.25
N GLU A 106 -4.45 6.07 16.37
CA GLU A 106 -3.64 6.28 17.57
C GLU A 106 -2.18 5.97 17.31
N LEU A 107 -1.86 4.86 16.67
CA LEU A 107 -0.49 4.48 16.32
C LEU A 107 0.17 5.51 15.39
N LEU A 108 -0.56 6.04 14.40
CA LEU A 108 -0.03 7.08 13.52
C LEU A 108 0.22 8.39 14.28
N LYS A 109 -0.68 8.79 15.20
CA LYS A 109 -0.47 9.95 16.07
C LYS A 109 0.69 9.74 17.03
N PHE A 110 0.82 8.56 17.59
CA PHE A 110 1.95 8.19 18.46
C PHE A 110 3.28 8.29 17.71
N TYR A 111 3.34 7.72 16.48
CA TYR A 111 4.52 7.86 15.64
C TYR A 111 4.84 9.35 15.37
N HIS A 112 3.85 10.17 15.04
CA HIS A 112 4.07 11.59 14.84
C HIS A 112 4.65 12.27 16.07
N SER A 113 4.07 12.06 17.26
CA SER A 113 4.46 12.74 18.51
C SER A 113 5.84 12.29 19.06
N THR A 114 6.26 11.06 18.77
CA THR A 114 7.51 10.48 19.30
C THR A 114 8.68 10.51 18.31
N SER A 115 8.40 10.69 17.02
CA SER A 115 9.43 10.70 15.99
C SER A 115 10.12 12.05 15.85
N LYS A 116 11.19 12.08 15.04
CA LYS A 116 11.86 13.34 14.65
C LYS A 116 10.96 14.29 13.86
N PHE A 117 9.77 13.84 13.44
CA PHE A 117 8.78 14.63 12.67
C PHE A 117 7.71 15.27 13.55
N LYS A 118 7.84 15.26 14.87
CA LYS A 118 6.86 15.83 15.83
C LYS A 118 6.53 17.31 15.60
N ASN A 119 7.46 18.07 15.03
CA ASN A 119 7.28 19.49 14.73
C ASN A 119 6.70 19.74 13.32
N GLU A 120 6.55 18.70 12.50
CA GLU A 120 5.92 18.81 11.20
C GLU A 120 4.40 18.82 11.32
N LYS A 121 3.70 19.41 10.34
CA LYS A 121 2.24 19.37 10.33
C LYS A 121 1.76 17.92 10.20
N TYR A 122 0.94 17.46 11.15
CA TYR A 122 0.36 16.11 11.15
C TYR A 122 -0.32 15.77 9.81
N GLN A 123 -0.94 16.76 9.15
CA GLN A 123 -1.59 16.53 7.85
C GLN A 123 -0.60 16.12 6.75
N ASN A 124 0.63 16.66 6.74
CA ASN A 124 1.66 16.25 5.78
C ASN A 124 2.07 14.79 6.00
N LEU A 125 2.28 14.43 7.28
CA LEU A 125 2.60 13.05 7.66
C LEU A 125 1.46 12.09 7.30
N LYS A 126 0.23 12.49 7.59
CA LYS A 126 -0.95 11.68 7.27
C LYS A 126 -1.13 11.52 5.75
N ASN A 127 -0.87 12.55 4.95
CA ASN A 127 -0.96 12.45 3.50
C ASN A 127 0.06 11.45 2.95
N ASP A 128 1.34 11.55 3.35
CA ASP A 128 2.37 10.61 2.91
C ASP A 128 2.05 9.17 3.33
N TYR A 129 1.59 9.00 4.58
CA TYR A 129 1.15 7.70 5.06
C TYR A 129 0.00 7.13 4.21
N ASP A 130 -1.05 7.91 3.93
CA ASP A 130 -2.19 7.47 3.13
C ASP A 130 -1.75 7.14 1.68
N ILE A 131 -0.84 7.95 1.08
CA ILE A 131 -0.31 7.71 -0.27
C ILE A 131 0.45 6.38 -0.32
N LEU A 132 1.37 6.18 0.60
CA LEU A 132 2.21 4.98 0.63
C LEU A 132 1.41 3.73 1.02
N SER A 133 0.40 3.87 1.89
CA SER A 133 -0.55 2.80 2.18
C SER A 133 -1.33 2.36 0.93
N VAL A 134 -1.90 3.31 0.17
CA VAL A 134 -2.61 2.98 -1.09
C VAL A 134 -1.67 2.32 -2.09
N GLN A 135 -0.50 2.90 -2.32
CA GLN A 135 0.51 2.37 -3.23
C GLN A 135 0.89 0.92 -2.86
N ARG A 136 1.24 0.71 -1.59
CA ARG A 136 1.62 -0.60 -1.07
C ARG A 136 0.49 -1.63 -1.16
N ASN A 137 -0.74 -1.23 -0.85
CA ASN A 137 -1.88 -2.14 -0.92
C ASN A 137 -2.25 -2.50 -2.37
N LEU A 138 -2.06 -1.60 -3.35
CA LEU A 138 -2.16 -1.93 -4.77
C LEU A 138 -1.10 -2.98 -5.18
N LYS A 139 0.16 -2.79 -4.75
CA LYS A 139 1.23 -3.78 -4.93
C LYS A 139 0.82 -5.15 -4.37
N ILE A 140 0.31 -5.20 -3.14
CA ILE A 140 -0.08 -6.44 -2.44
C ILE A 140 -1.20 -7.17 -3.18
N LEU A 141 -2.24 -6.47 -3.65
CA LEU A 141 -3.28 -7.08 -4.48
C LEU A 141 -2.69 -7.80 -5.69
N GLY A 142 -1.75 -7.14 -6.38
CA GLY A 142 -1.05 -7.73 -7.53
C GLY A 142 -0.19 -8.94 -7.16
N ILE A 143 0.59 -8.83 -6.06
CA ILE A 143 1.44 -9.92 -5.58
C ILE A 143 0.62 -11.15 -5.22
N PHE A 144 -0.46 -11.02 -4.45
CA PHE A 144 -1.25 -12.15 -3.99
C PHE A 144 -1.91 -12.90 -5.16
N VAL A 145 -2.39 -12.17 -6.15
CA VAL A 145 -2.92 -12.79 -7.36
C VAL A 145 -1.81 -13.43 -8.20
N ARG A 146 -0.63 -12.81 -8.29
CA ARG A 146 0.54 -13.41 -8.96
C ARG A 146 0.95 -14.73 -8.30
N LEU A 147 1.06 -14.75 -6.97
CA LEU A 147 1.38 -15.96 -6.21
C LEU A 147 0.35 -17.06 -6.44
N PHE A 148 -0.93 -16.72 -6.54
CA PHE A 148 -1.98 -17.67 -6.86
C PHE A 148 -1.84 -18.23 -8.27
N LYS A 149 -1.69 -17.34 -9.29
CA LYS A 149 -1.73 -17.78 -10.71
C LYS A 149 -0.43 -18.40 -11.20
N ARG A 150 0.71 -17.90 -10.72
CA ARG A 150 2.02 -18.39 -11.16
C ARG A 150 2.52 -19.56 -10.28
N ASP A 151 2.32 -19.42 -8.96
CA ASP A 151 2.96 -20.26 -7.97
C ASP A 151 1.95 -21.20 -7.24
N ASN A 152 0.66 -21.22 -7.67
CA ASN A 152 -0.44 -22.01 -7.09
C ASN A 152 -0.66 -21.80 -5.58
N LYS A 153 -0.26 -20.64 -5.03
CA LYS A 153 -0.39 -20.31 -3.61
C LYS A 153 -1.72 -19.60 -3.34
N SER A 154 -2.82 -20.35 -3.16
CA SER A 154 -4.16 -19.80 -2.92
C SER A 154 -4.35 -19.20 -1.52
N THR A 155 -3.51 -19.54 -0.54
CA THR A 155 -3.63 -19.10 0.85
C THR A 155 -3.63 -17.59 1.04
N TYR A 156 -3.03 -16.84 0.11
CA TYR A 156 -2.96 -15.38 0.14
C TYR A 156 -4.25 -14.69 -0.30
N LEU A 157 -5.13 -15.38 -1.03
CA LEU A 157 -6.39 -14.80 -1.53
C LEU A 157 -7.33 -14.36 -0.41
N LYS A 158 -7.27 -14.99 0.76
CA LYS A 158 -8.06 -14.64 1.95
C LYS A 158 -7.82 -13.21 2.44
N TYR A 159 -6.67 -12.61 2.12
CA TYR A 159 -6.32 -11.24 2.53
C TYR A 159 -6.84 -10.15 1.59
N LEU A 160 -7.27 -10.49 0.36
CA LEU A 160 -7.73 -9.51 -0.63
C LEU A 160 -8.89 -8.64 -0.14
N PRO A 161 -9.94 -9.15 0.55
CA PRO A 161 -11.02 -8.30 1.04
C PRO A 161 -10.54 -7.27 2.07
N HIS A 162 -9.61 -7.65 2.95
CA HIS A 162 -9.05 -6.72 3.93
C HIS A 162 -8.16 -5.68 3.26
N THR A 163 -7.30 -6.09 2.32
CA THR A 163 -6.47 -5.17 1.54
C THR A 163 -7.32 -4.10 0.85
N TRP A 164 -8.46 -4.49 0.24
CA TRP A 164 -9.40 -3.54 -0.34
C TRP A 164 -10.02 -2.60 0.70
N SER A 165 -10.35 -3.08 1.89
CA SER A 165 -10.91 -2.22 2.94
C SER A 165 -9.93 -1.14 3.40
N LEU A 166 -8.62 -1.46 3.40
CA LEU A 166 -7.57 -0.48 3.68
C LEU A 166 -7.49 0.59 2.59
N ILE A 167 -7.48 0.19 1.31
CA ILE A 167 -7.50 1.13 0.19
C ILE A 167 -8.74 2.03 0.27
N ASP A 168 -9.94 1.48 0.40
CA ASP A 168 -11.19 2.25 0.48
C ASP A 168 -11.17 3.29 1.61
N ARG A 169 -10.54 2.94 2.74
CA ARG A 169 -10.39 3.85 3.88
C ARG A 169 -9.47 5.03 3.54
N ARG A 170 -8.32 4.76 2.94
CA ARG A 170 -7.35 5.79 2.59
C ARG A 170 -7.84 6.69 1.46
N LEU A 171 -8.59 6.15 0.50
CA LEU A 171 -9.22 6.91 -0.59
C LEU A 171 -10.24 7.97 -0.12
N LYS A 172 -10.59 8.01 1.17
CA LYS A 172 -11.38 9.10 1.76
C LYS A 172 -10.58 10.38 1.94
N ASN A 173 -9.26 10.32 1.96
CA ASN A 173 -8.41 11.51 2.01
C ASN A 173 -8.62 12.34 0.71
N PRO A 174 -8.87 13.66 0.81
CA PRO A 174 -9.12 14.52 -0.35
C PRO A 174 -8.04 14.47 -1.44
N ILE A 175 -6.80 14.15 -1.08
CA ILE A 175 -5.68 14.00 -2.04
C ILE A 175 -5.98 12.93 -3.12
N PHE A 176 -6.87 11.98 -2.84
CA PHE A 176 -7.27 10.92 -3.76
C PHE A 176 -8.58 11.19 -4.50
N LYS A 177 -9.12 12.42 -4.46
CA LYS A 177 -10.43 12.73 -5.08
C LYS A 177 -10.53 12.20 -6.51
N ASN A 178 -9.55 12.49 -7.34
CA ASN A 178 -9.54 12.06 -8.74
C ASN A 178 -9.30 10.55 -8.86
N LEU A 179 -8.37 9.98 -8.10
CA LEU A 179 -8.10 8.55 -8.11
C LEU A 179 -9.35 7.75 -7.69
N ASN A 180 -10.06 8.20 -6.66
CA ASN A 180 -11.32 7.59 -6.21
C ASN A 180 -12.41 7.66 -7.30
N PHE A 181 -12.52 8.79 -8.01
CA PHE A 181 -13.39 8.92 -9.17
C PHE A 181 -13.03 7.90 -10.26
N LEU A 182 -11.74 7.75 -10.58
CA LEU A 182 -11.29 6.78 -11.58
C LEU A 182 -11.62 5.33 -11.18
N PHE A 183 -11.44 4.97 -9.91
CA PHE A 183 -11.85 3.65 -9.40
C PHE A 183 -13.36 3.42 -9.59
N LYS A 184 -14.19 4.38 -9.24
CA LYS A 184 -15.65 4.28 -9.39
C LYS A 184 -16.07 4.18 -10.85
N LYS A 185 -15.47 5.01 -11.72
CA LYS A 185 -15.81 5.10 -13.15
C LYS A 185 -15.40 3.87 -13.94
N HIS A 186 -14.17 3.38 -13.73
CA HIS A 186 -13.58 2.37 -14.61
C HIS A 186 -13.62 0.95 -14.04
N LEU A 187 -13.60 0.80 -12.72
CA LEU A 187 -13.37 -0.49 -12.10
C LEU A 187 -14.58 -1.06 -11.36
N LYS A 188 -15.72 -0.33 -11.31
CA LYS A 188 -16.96 -0.78 -10.62
C LYS A 188 -16.60 -1.55 -9.34
N LEU A 189 -16.16 -0.85 -8.30
CA LEU A 189 -15.57 -1.38 -7.05
C LEU A 189 -16.24 -2.64 -6.47
N LYS A 190 -17.54 -2.85 -6.71
CA LYS A 190 -18.25 -4.08 -6.31
C LYS A 190 -17.75 -5.35 -7.02
N LEU A 191 -17.28 -5.23 -8.28
CA LEU A 191 -16.71 -6.37 -9.03
C LEU A 191 -15.31 -6.73 -8.54
N LEU A 192 -14.53 -5.74 -8.14
CA LEU A 192 -13.15 -5.95 -7.69
C LEU A 192 -13.08 -6.63 -6.31
N LYS A 193 -14.14 -6.56 -5.51
CA LYS A 193 -14.25 -7.20 -4.19
C LYS A 193 -14.73 -8.65 -4.27
N LYS A 194 -15.28 -9.07 -5.41
CA LYS A 194 -15.82 -10.44 -5.61
C LYS A 194 -14.77 -11.45 -6.05
N ILE A 195 -13.61 -11.54 -5.41
CA ILE A 195 -12.73 -12.70 -5.61
C ILE A 195 -13.10 -13.79 -4.60
N LYS A 196 -14.37 -14.12 -4.49
CA LYS A 196 -14.81 -15.29 -3.74
C LYS A 196 -14.98 -16.55 -4.61
N SER A 197 -14.64 -16.45 -5.90
CA SER A 197 -14.86 -17.54 -6.88
C SER A 197 -13.70 -17.72 -7.85
N LEU A 198 -12.46 -17.65 -7.36
CA LEU A 198 -11.28 -18.09 -8.10
C LEU A 198 -10.80 -19.44 -7.58
#